data_3eceaec08de3bedf7f563a7e21f0a0b3
#
_entry.id   3eceaec08de3bedf7f563a7e21f0a0b3
#
_cell.length_a   1.000
_cell.length_b   1.000
_cell.length_c   1.000
_cell.angle_alpha   90.00
_cell.angle_beta   90.00
_cell.angle_gamma   90.00
#
_symmetry.space_group_name_H-M   'P 1'
#
loop_
_entity.id
_entity.type
_entity.pdbx_description
1 polymer ?
#
loop_
_entity_poly.entity_id
_entity_poly.type
_entity_poly.pdbx_seq_one_letter_code
_entity_poly.pdbx_strand_id
1 'polypeptide(L)'
;MTYRALLERLQLPTPAMQTLAAALEHLAALDAKAEQPLRSSLVISQGASRLPRTGFFDYVAQLGRFSGPSDGIAAASWHAAEVARVFEFAYPEEL
;
A
#
# COMPACT_ATOMS: atom_id res chain seq x y z
N MET A 1 5.71 5.17 -6.52
CA MET A 1 5.76 4.08 -7.51
C MET A 1 4.35 3.64 -7.88
N THR A 2 4.12 3.36 -9.14
CA THR A 2 2.80 2.87 -9.59
C THR A 2 2.78 1.35 -9.62
N TYR A 3 1.56 0.78 -9.57
CA TYR A 3 1.40 -0.67 -9.72
C TYR A 3 1.96 -1.15 -11.04
N ARG A 4 1.73 -0.40 -12.13
CA ARG A 4 2.22 -0.78 -13.45
C ARG A 4 3.74 -0.82 -13.50
N ALA A 5 4.41 0.19 -12.95
CA ALA A 5 5.87 0.22 -12.92
C ALA A 5 6.42 -0.95 -12.11
N LEU A 6 5.77 -1.27 -10.99
CA LEU A 6 6.20 -2.39 -10.16
C LEU A 6 5.99 -3.73 -10.86
N LEU A 7 4.87 -3.90 -11.58
CA LEU A 7 4.64 -5.11 -12.37
C LEU A 7 5.72 -5.32 -13.42
N GLU A 8 6.11 -4.24 -14.11
CA GLU A 8 7.14 -4.31 -15.14
C GLU A 8 8.50 -4.70 -14.55
N ARG A 9 8.81 -4.23 -13.36
CA ARG A 9 10.08 -4.54 -12.70
C ARG A 9 10.14 -5.95 -12.16
N LEU A 10 9.04 -6.46 -11.63
CA LEU A 10 9.01 -7.77 -10.97
C LEU A 10 8.80 -8.93 -11.94
N GLN A 11 8.26 -8.67 -13.13
CA GLN A 11 7.98 -9.71 -14.13
C GLN A 11 7.22 -10.89 -13.55
N LEU A 12 6.13 -10.57 -12.84
CA LEU A 12 5.35 -11.60 -12.16
C LEU A 12 4.59 -12.50 -13.13
N PRO A 13 4.31 -13.76 -12.72
CA PRO A 13 3.48 -14.64 -13.55
C PRO A 13 2.05 -14.11 -13.65
N THR A 14 1.35 -14.50 -14.72
CA THR A 14 -0.05 -14.11 -14.88
C THR A 14 -0.94 -14.95 -13.97
N PRO A 15 -2.00 -14.38 -13.41
CA PRO A 15 -2.41 -12.97 -13.55
C PRO A 15 -1.56 -12.05 -12.67
N ALA A 16 -0.74 -11.23 -13.32
CA ALA A 16 0.29 -10.45 -12.62
C ALA A 16 -0.29 -9.46 -11.60
N MET A 17 -1.39 -8.79 -11.94
CA MET A 17 -1.98 -7.79 -11.03
C MET A 17 -2.55 -8.44 -9.77
N GLN A 18 -3.18 -9.60 -9.89
CA GLN A 18 -3.70 -10.33 -8.73
C GLN A 18 -2.55 -10.83 -7.85
N THR A 19 -1.48 -11.30 -8.46
CA THR A 19 -0.29 -11.74 -7.73
C THR A 19 0.34 -10.57 -6.97
N LEU A 20 0.46 -9.41 -7.62
CA LEU A 20 0.99 -8.22 -6.98
C LEU A 20 0.09 -7.76 -5.83
N ALA A 21 -1.23 -7.72 -6.04
CA ALA A 21 -2.15 -7.31 -5.01
C ALA A 21 -2.04 -8.19 -3.77
N ALA A 22 -1.95 -9.52 -3.97
CA ALA A 22 -1.79 -10.45 -2.85
C ALA A 22 -0.47 -10.22 -2.11
N ALA A 23 0.61 -9.96 -2.83
CA ALA A 23 1.91 -9.68 -2.21
C ALA A 23 1.89 -8.38 -1.40
N LEU A 24 1.25 -7.34 -1.92
CA LEU A 24 1.14 -6.06 -1.22
C LEU A 24 0.25 -6.18 0.02
N GLU A 25 -0.82 -6.96 -0.05
CA GLU A 25 -1.68 -7.22 1.11
C GLU A 25 -0.92 -7.99 2.18
N HIS A 26 -0.13 -8.97 1.78
CA HIS A 26 0.70 -9.72 2.71
C HIS A 26 1.71 -8.80 3.41
N LEU A 27 2.36 -7.92 2.66
CA LEU A 27 3.29 -6.95 3.23
C LEU A 27 2.58 -6.00 4.20
N ALA A 28 1.38 -5.53 3.83
CA ALA A 28 0.60 -4.67 4.70
C ALA A 28 0.25 -5.38 6.01
N ALA A 29 -0.14 -6.65 5.94
CA ALA A 29 -0.46 -7.43 7.13
C ALA A 29 0.76 -7.61 8.03
N LEU A 30 1.93 -7.87 7.46
CA LEU A 30 3.18 -8.00 8.22
C LEU A 30 3.53 -6.69 8.92
N ASP A 31 3.44 -5.57 8.22
CA ASP A 31 3.74 -4.26 8.80
C ASP A 31 2.73 -3.91 9.90
N ALA A 32 1.44 -4.18 9.69
CA ALA A 32 0.42 -3.92 10.69
C ALA A 32 0.63 -4.77 11.94
N LYS A 33 0.99 -6.04 11.77
CA LYS A 33 1.25 -6.94 12.89
C LYS A 33 2.45 -6.48 13.71
N ALA A 34 3.46 -5.93 13.03
CA ALA A 34 4.65 -5.39 13.69
C ALA A 34 4.45 -3.96 14.21
N GLU A 35 3.26 -3.40 14.03
CA GLU A 35 2.91 -2.02 14.41
C GLU A 35 3.81 -1.00 13.72
N GLN A 36 4.17 -1.26 12.48
CA GLN A 36 5.01 -0.42 11.64
C GLN A 36 4.18 0.31 10.59
N PRO A 37 4.66 1.47 10.07
CA PRO A 37 4.01 2.09 8.91
C PRO A 37 3.97 1.13 7.72
N LEU A 38 2.94 1.26 6.89
CA LEU A 38 2.66 0.31 5.82
C LEU A 38 3.46 0.67 4.57
N ARG A 39 4.51 -0.09 4.29
CA ARG A 39 5.36 0.12 3.11
C ARG A 39 4.60 -0.01 1.80
N SER A 40 3.54 -0.82 1.79
CA SER A 40 2.69 -1.00 0.61
C SER A 40 1.96 0.28 0.20
N SER A 41 1.87 1.28 1.09
CA SER A 41 1.25 2.57 0.78
C SER A 41 2.04 3.36 -0.28
N LEU A 42 3.29 2.99 -0.54
CA LEU A 42 4.12 3.65 -1.55
C LEU A 42 3.70 3.30 -2.98
N VAL A 43 2.89 2.26 -3.17
CA VAL A 43 2.44 1.85 -4.50
C VAL A 43 1.09 2.48 -4.78
N ILE A 44 1.01 3.24 -5.87
CA ILE A 44 -0.17 4.03 -6.22
C ILE A 44 -0.67 3.68 -7.62
N SER A 45 -1.93 3.98 -7.88
CA SER A 45 -2.54 3.85 -9.20
C SER A 45 -2.07 4.97 -10.11
N GLN A 46 -1.99 4.69 -11.42
CA GLN A 46 -1.84 5.75 -12.41
C GLN A 46 -3.16 6.49 -12.53
N GLY A 47 -3.14 7.78 -12.32
CA GLY A 47 -4.34 8.60 -12.40
C GLY A 47 -4.11 9.92 -11.70
N ALA A 48 -5.12 10.79 -11.76
CA ALA A 48 -5.02 12.13 -11.22
C ALA A 48 -4.85 12.13 -9.71
N SER A 49 -5.47 11.18 -9.01
CA SER A 49 -5.44 11.13 -7.56
C SER A 49 -4.11 10.66 -6.98
N ARG A 50 -3.38 9.85 -7.72
CA ARG A 50 -2.11 9.25 -7.27
C ARG A 50 -2.24 8.55 -5.92
N LEU A 51 -3.35 7.88 -5.70
CA LEU A 51 -3.61 7.11 -4.49
C LEU A 51 -3.48 5.62 -4.80
N PRO A 52 -3.28 4.79 -3.76
CA PRO A 52 -3.44 3.35 -3.93
C PRO A 52 -4.85 3.02 -4.43
N ARG A 53 -5.02 1.85 -5.03
CA ARG A 53 -6.34 1.39 -5.49
C ARG A 53 -7.28 1.24 -4.29
N THR A 54 -8.59 1.31 -4.56
CA THR A 54 -9.61 1.27 -3.51
C THR A 54 -9.50 -0.01 -2.66
N GLY A 55 -9.16 -1.14 -3.29
CA GLY A 55 -8.97 -2.39 -2.56
C GLY A 55 -7.91 -2.31 -1.46
N PHE A 56 -6.88 -1.49 -1.65
CA PHE A 56 -5.88 -1.26 -0.61
C PHE A 56 -6.51 -0.64 0.63
N PHE A 57 -7.34 0.40 0.45
CA PHE A 57 -7.99 1.05 1.59
C PHE A 57 -8.96 0.13 2.30
N ASP A 58 -9.69 -0.69 1.55
CA ASP A 58 -10.59 -1.67 2.14
C ASP A 58 -9.81 -2.67 2.99
N TYR A 59 -8.66 -3.10 2.50
CA TYR A 59 -7.82 -4.05 3.22
C TYR A 59 -7.23 -3.45 4.49
N VAL A 60 -6.70 -2.22 4.42
CA VAL A 60 -6.14 -1.57 5.61
C VAL A 60 -7.21 -1.24 6.64
N ALA A 61 -8.46 -1.04 6.20
CA ALA A 61 -9.58 -0.89 7.12
C ALA A 61 -9.82 -2.19 7.88
N GLN A 62 -9.71 -3.34 7.21
CA GLN A 62 -9.81 -4.65 7.87
C GLN A 62 -8.68 -4.86 8.87
N LEU A 63 -7.51 -4.29 8.61
CA LEU A 63 -6.38 -4.36 9.53
C LEU A 63 -6.49 -3.38 10.70
N GLY A 64 -7.54 -2.54 10.71
CA GLY A 64 -7.73 -1.55 11.77
C GLY A 64 -6.84 -0.32 11.65
N ARG A 65 -6.22 -0.10 10.49
CA ARG A 65 -5.26 1.00 10.29
C ARG A 65 -5.88 2.21 9.59
N PHE A 66 -7.07 2.06 9.06
CA PHE A 66 -7.77 3.15 8.37
C PHE A 66 -9.26 3.08 8.68
N SER A 67 -9.89 4.23 8.81
CA SER A 67 -11.33 4.34 9.02
C SER A 67 -11.84 5.46 8.13
N GLY A 68 -12.88 5.17 7.33
CA GLY A 68 -13.49 6.14 6.45
C GLY A 68 -13.64 5.62 5.02
N PRO A 69 -14.12 6.50 4.12
CA PRO A 69 -14.29 6.13 2.70
C PRO A 69 -12.94 5.84 2.03
N SER A 70 -12.95 4.92 1.07
CA SER A 70 -11.75 4.54 0.34
C SER A 70 -11.32 5.56 -0.72
N ASP A 71 -12.00 6.68 -0.80
CA ASP A 71 -11.67 7.77 -1.72
C ASP A 71 -11.88 9.12 -1.01
N GLY A 72 -11.58 10.20 -1.74
CA GLY A 72 -11.78 11.55 -1.24
C GLY A 72 -10.72 12.02 -0.27
N ILE A 73 -11.07 13.04 0.52
CA ILE A 73 -10.12 13.75 1.38
C ILE A 73 -9.60 12.86 2.50
N ALA A 74 -10.46 12.04 3.10
CA ALA A 74 -10.05 11.17 4.20
C ALA A 74 -8.98 10.18 3.76
N ALA A 75 -9.18 9.53 2.60
CA ALA A 75 -8.21 8.59 2.06
C ALA A 75 -6.91 9.30 1.68
N ALA A 76 -6.99 10.47 1.04
CA ALA A 76 -5.81 11.24 0.64
C ALA A 76 -5.00 11.71 1.86
N SER A 77 -5.66 12.18 2.90
CA SER A 77 -4.99 12.64 4.12
C SER A 77 -4.31 11.48 4.84
N TRP A 78 -5.01 10.34 4.96
CA TRP A 78 -4.44 9.16 5.59
C TRP A 78 -3.22 8.66 4.81
N HIS A 79 -3.35 8.61 3.48
CA HIS A 79 -2.26 8.13 2.62
C HIS A 79 -1.02 9.02 2.74
N ALA A 80 -1.19 10.34 2.68
CA ALA A 80 -0.07 11.27 2.81
C ALA A 80 0.64 11.09 4.15
N ALA A 81 -0.11 10.94 5.24
CA ALA A 81 0.47 10.73 6.57
C ALA A 81 1.20 9.39 6.66
N GLU A 82 0.64 8.34 6.04
CA GLU A 82 1.28 7.02 6.09
C GLU A 82 2.57 7.00 5.27
N VAL A 83 2.58 7.62 4.10
CA VAL A 83 3.80 7.73 3.28
C VAL A 83 4.89 8.47 4.05
N ALA A 84 4.55 9.56 4.72
CA ALA A 84 5.51 10.29 5.54
C ALA A 84 6.08 9.43 6.65
N ARG A 85 5.24 8.64 7.31
CA ARG A 85 5.70 7.71 8.36
C ARG A 85 6.64 6.64 7.82
N VAL A 86 6.37 6.13 6.61
CA VAL A 86 7.24 5.14 5.98
C VAL A 86 8.64 5.70 5.79
N PHE A 87 8.75 6.94 5.29
CA PHE A 87 10.05 7.55 5.05
C PHE A 87 10.80 7.88 6.35
N GLU A 88 10.08 8.12 7.43
CA GLU A 88 10.69 8.43 8.73
C GLU A 88 11.04 7.20 9.55
N PHE A 89 10.44 6.06 9.24
CA PHE A 89 10.59 4.85 10.06
C PHE A 89 11.84 4.06 9.66
N ALA A 90 12.59 3.60 10.64
CA ALA A 90 13.77 2.77 10.40
C ALA A 90 13.36 1.30 10.46
N TYR A 91 13.12 0.71 9.29
CA TYR A 91 12.74 -0.71 9.23
C TYR A 91 13.94 -1.59 9.55
N PRO A 92 13.70 -2.74 10.23
CA PRO A 92 14.77 -3.69 10.42
C PRO A 92 15.30 -4.21 9.08
N GLU A 93 16.61 -4.41 9.01
CA GLU A 93 17.19 -5.02 7.83
C GLU A 93 16.82 -6.51 7.80
N GLU A 94 16.35 -6.96 6.64
CA GLU A 94 16.04 -8.36 6.41
C GLU A 94 17.11 -8.96 5.51
N LEU A 95 17.68 -10.02 5.96
CA LEU A 95 18.72 -10.73 5.21
C LEU A 95 18.20 -12.02 4.62
#